data_d6656606adf1d763a0edc7cd4e2bba97
#
_entry.id   d6656606adf1d763a0edc7cd4e2bba97
#
_cell.length_a   1.000
_cell.length_b   1.000
_cell.length_c   1.000
_cell.angle_alpha   90.00
_cell.angle_beta   90.00
_cell.angle_gamma   90.00
#
_symmetry.space_group_name_H-M   'P 1'
#
loop_
_entity.id
_entity.type
_entity.pdbx_description
1 polymer ?
#
loop_
_entity_poly.entity_id
_entity_poly.type
_entity_poly.pdbx_seq_one_letter_code
_entity_poly.pdbx_strand_id
1 'polypeptide(L)'
;MRPGLVQLEIGVQTTNPDTIREIRRRMDLGKLESHVRQINGFGNIHQHLDLIAGLPWEGYESFKRSFNQVYGMEPEQLQLGFLKVLKGSYMEEMIPACELLYSSSPPYEVLSTRWLSYGDILELKAVEEMVEVYYNSRQFTCTLEQLRQEFDTPYEMFLDLAGFYQKKGYGGVNHSRLARYEILWEQAEEMFSDGSRTDAERKREQYRDALMTDLYLRENIKSRPSFARELSRFKEQILSLIHI
;
A
#
# COMPACT_ATOMS: atom_id res chain seq x y z
N MET A 1 -11.33 -22.71 12.43
CA MET A 1 -11.06 -21.72 13.49
C MET A 1 -11.92 -20.48 13.23
N ARG A 2 -12.22 -19.67 14.25
CA ARG A 2 -12.94 -18.42 14.04
C ARG A 2 -12.05 -17.42 13.29
N PRO A 3 -12.58 -16.60 12.36
CA PRO A 3 -11.83 -15.53 11.74
C PRO A 3 -11.22 -14.59 12.78
N GLY A 4 -9.98 -14.15 12.57
CA GLY A 4 -9.26 -13.24 13.47
C GLY A 4 -8.64 -13.87 14.72
N LEU A 5 -8.71 -15.20 14.88
CA LEU A 5 -8.10 -15.91 16.02
C LEU A 5 -6.58 -16.10 15.85
N VAL A 6 -6.12 -16.23 14.61
CA VAL A 6 -4.72 -16.47 14.28
C VAL A 6 -4.25 -15.40 13.31
N GLN A 7 -3.12 -14.80 13.63
CA GLN A 7 -2.35 -13.92 12.78
C GLN A 7 -0.98 -14.56 12.56
N LEU A 8 -0.52 -14.56 11.32
CA LEU A 8 0.81 -14.99 10.93
C LEU A 8 1.62 -13.76 10.50
N GLU A 9 2.76 -13.56 11.14
CA GLU A 9 3.74 -12.57 10.74
C GLU A 9 4.84 -13.28 9.95
N ILE A 10 4.95 -12.95 8.67
CA ILE A 10 5.80 -13.63 7.70
C ILE A 10 6.84 -12.66 7.18
N GLY A 11 8.03 -12.70 7.77
CA GLY A 11 9.16 -11.86 7.36
C GLY A 11 9.71 -12.31 6.01
N VAL A 12 9.19 -11.81 4.90
CA VAL A 12 9.75 -12.01 3.55
C VAL A 12 11.07 -11.26 3.43
N GLN A 13 11.12 -10.03 3.88
CA GLN A 13 12.22 -9.07 3.89
C GLN A 13 12.56 -8.55 2.48
N THR A 14 12.74 -9.42 1.50
CA THR A 14 13.05 -9.14 0.10
C THR A 14 12.77 -10.38 -0.76
N THR A 15 12.57 -10.19 -2.05
CA THR A 15 12.55 -11.28 -3.02
C THR A 15 13.83 -11.36 -3.87
N ASN A 16 14.80 -10.46 -3.64
CA ASN A 16 16.08 -10.44 -4.32
C ASN A 16 16.98 -11.59 -3.84
N PRO A 17 17.38 -12.53 -4.72
CA PRO A 17 18.15 -13.71 -4.31
C PRO A 17 19.56 -13.37 -3.77
N ASP A 18 20.17 -12.28 -4.24
CA ASP A 18 21.49 -11.87 -3.78
C ASP A 18 21.39 -11.28 -2.37
N THR A 19 20.38 -10.47 -2.12
CA THR A 19 20.05 -9.93 -0.80
C THR A 19 19.72 -11.05 0.19
N ILE A 20 18.84 -12.01 -0.21
CA ILE A 20 18.47 -13.17 0.61
C ILE A 20 19.72 -13.94 1.06
N ARG A 21 20.69 -14.15 0.14
CA ARG A 21 21.94 -14.82 0.44
C ARG A 21 22.81 -14.01 1.41
N GLU A 22 22.94 -12.71 1.16
CA GLU A 22 23.77 -11.80 1.97
C GLU A 22 23.27 -11.70 3.41
N ILE A 23 21.96 -11.58 3.61
CA ILE A 23 21.37 -11.56 4.96
C ILE A 23 21.28 -12.95 5.60
N ARG A 24 21.94 -13.95 5.01
CA ARG A 24 22.07 -15.34 5.50
C ARG A 24 20.73 -16.04 5.70
N ARG A 25 19.73 -15.73 4.86
CA ARG A 25 18.43 -16.39 4.86
C ARG A 25 18.37 -17.50 3.81
N ARG A 26 17.47 -18.44 4.06
CA ARG A 26 17.06 -19.45 3.07
C ARG A 26 15.56 -19.31 2.88
N MET A 27 15.14 -19.00 1.67
CA MET A 27 13.74 -18.83 1.33
C MET A 27 13.48 -19.41 -0.06
N ASP A 28 12.39 -20.15 -0.16
CA ASP A 28 11.83 -20.64 -1.42
C ASP A 28 10.58 -19.80 -1.73
N LEU A 29 10.75 -18.82 -2.59
CA LEU A 29 9.68 -17.87 -2.94
C LEU A 29 8.45 -18.56 -3.56
N GLY A 30 8.65 -19.62 -4.35
CA GLY A 30 7.54 -20.35 -4.95
C GLY A 30 6.70 -21.09 -3.89
N LYS A 31 7.36 -21.68 -2.88
CA LYS A 31 6.65 -22.30 -1.75
C LYS A 31 5.97 -21.25 -0.89
N LEU A 32 6.63 -20.12 -0.63
CA LEU A 32 6.04 -19.03 0.13
C LEU A 32 4.73 -18.57 -0.52
N GLU A 33 4.77 -18.22 -1.79
CA GLU A 33 3.60 -17.77 -2.57
C GLU A 33 2.48 -18.83 -2.55
N SER A 34 2.83 -20.10 -2.76
CA SER A 34 1.86 -21.21 -2.70
C SER A 34 1.20 -21.34 -1.34
N HIS A 35 1.97 -21.22 -0.25
CA HIS A 35 1.43 -21.30 1.11
C HIS A 35 0.56 -20.10 1.46
N VAL A 36 1.00 -18.87 1.09
CA VAL A 36 0.20 -17.66 1.32
C VAL A 36 -1.15 -17.76 0.62
N ARG A 37 -1.17 -18.17 -0.66
CA ARG A 37 -2.43 -18.37 -1.40
C ARG A 37 -3.32 -19.46 -0.80
N GLN A 38 -2.72 -20.56 -0.34
CA GLN A 38 -3.47 -21.63 0.32
C GLN A 38 -4.14 -21.15 1.61
N ILE A 39 -3.42 -20.36 2.42
CA ILE A 39 -3.92 -19.82 3.68
C ILE A 39 -5.00 -18.76 3.42
N ASN A 40 -4.83 -17.89 2.40
CA ASN A 40 -5.86 -16.95 1.95
C ASN A 40 -7.18 -17.69 1.63
N GLY A 41 -7.09 -18.85 0.97
CA GLY A 41 -8.25 -19.68 0.66
C GLY A 41 -9.03 -20.19 1.89
N PHE A 42 -8.44 -20.19 3.09
CA PHE A 42 -9.16 -20.55 4.32
C PHE A 42 -10.04 -19.41 4.86
N GLY A 43 -9.75 -18.15 4.53
CA GLY A 43 -10.53 -16.98 4.89
C GLY A 43 -10.65 -16.69 6.39
N ASN A 44 -9.81 -17.28 7.22
CA ASN A 44 -9.92 -17.17 8.68
C ASN A 44 -8.59 -16.93 9.41
N ILE A 45 -7.48 -16.82 8.68
CA ILE A 45 -6.13 -16.55 9.19
C ILE A 45 -5.65 -15.24 8.59
N HIS A 46 -5.30 -14.30 9.45
CA HIS A 46 -4.73 -13.01 9.02
C HIS A 46 -3.25 -13.20 8.71
N GLN A 47 -2.84 -12.82 7.51
CA GLN A 47 -1.45 -12.90 7.07
C GLN A 47 -0.84 -11.50 6.93
N HIS A 48 0.29 -11.31 7.60
CA HIS A 48 1.07 -10.11 7.63
C HIS A 48 2.42 -10.41 7.00
N LEU A 49 2.71 -9.82 5.84
CA LEU A 49 3.97 -10.01 5.13
C LEU A 49 4.82 -8.74 5.24
N ASP A 50 6.13 -8.92 5.51
CA ASP A 50 7.05 -7.83 5.76
C ASP A 50 8.12 -7.74 4.67
N LEU A 51 8.39 -6.52 4.20
CA LEU A 51 9.55 -6.15 3.39
C LEU A 51 10.43 -5.16 4.15
N ILE A 52 11.74 -5.19 3.91
CA ILE A 52 12.69 -4.26 4.53
C ILE A 52 13.49 -3.52 3.46
N ALA A 53 13.33 -2.21 3.40
CA ALA A 53 14.15 -1.34 2.57
C ALA A 53 15.54 -1.09 3.21
N GLY A 54 16.57 -0.96 2.38
CA GLY A 54 17.92 -0.68 2.83
C GLY A 54 18.77 -1.91 3.10
N LEU A 55 18.32 -3.09 2.72
CA LEU A 55 19.13 -4.30 2.81
C LEU A 55 20.28 -4.28 1.78
N PRO A 56 21.40 -5.00 2.07
CA PRO A 56 22.50 -5.13 1.11
C PRO A 56 22.06 -5.69 -0.24
N TRP A 57 22.67 -5.19 -1.32
CA TRP A 57 22.39 -5.60 -2.71
C TRP A 57 20.97 -5.30 -3.20
N GLU A 58 20.17 -4.53 -2.46
CA GLU A 58 18.83 -4.14 -2.87
C GLU A 58 18.76 -2.64 -3.14
N GLY A 59 18.76 -2.27 -4.41
CA GLY A 59 18.50 -0.91 -4.86
C GLY A 59 17.02 -0.66 -5.10
N TYR A 60 16.68 0.57 -5.45
CA TYR A 60 15.32 1.05 -5.62
C TYR A 60 14.47 0.17 -6.56
N GLU A 61 14.96 -0.13 -7.77
CA GLU A 61 14.23 -0.97 -8.71
C GLU A 61 14.09 -2.45 -8.25
N SER A 62 15.05 -2.94 -7.45
CA SER A 62 14.92 -4.27 -6.85
C SER A 62 13.84 -4.29 -5.79
N PHE A 63 13.78 -3.27 -4.94
CA PHE A 63 12.74 -3.14 -3.93
C PHE A 63 11.35 -3.02 -4.55
N LYS A 64 11.18 -2.23 -5.64
CA LYS A 64 9.92 -2.15 -6.40
C LYS A 64 9.45 -3.52 -6.87
N ARG A 65 10.37 -4.35 -7.39
CA ARG A 65 10.02 -5.73 -7.80
C ARG A 65 9.60 -6.58 -6.62
N SER A 66 10.33 -6.51 -5.49
CA SER A 66 9.97 -7.21 -4.26
C SER A 66 8.59 -6.80 -3.77
N PHE A 67 8.31 -5.49 -3.77
CA PHE A 67 7.00 -4.95 -3.40
C PHE A 67 5.87 -5.52 -4.27
N ASN A 68 6.02 -5.41 -5.60
CA ASN A 68 4.99 -5.85 -6.54
C ASN A 68 4.73 -7.36 -6.43
N GLN A 69 5.77 -8.16 -6.23
CA GLN A 69 5.66 -9.60 -6.06
C GLN A 69 4.91 -9.95 -4.76
N VAL A 70 5.26 -9.32 -3.65
CA VAL A 70 4.62 -9.59 -2.35
C VAL A 70 3.19 -9.04 -2.30
N TYR A 71 2.94 -7.87 -2.86
CA TYR A 71 1.58 -7.34 -3.02
C TYR A 71 0.68 -8.29 -3.83
N GLY A 72 1.23 -8.91 -4.89
CA GLY A 72 0.52 -9.90 -5.72
C GLY A 72 0.20 -11.23 -5.02
N MET A 73 0.74 -11.46 -3.82
CA MET A 73 0.34 -12.56 -2.94
C MET A 73 -0.94 -12.24 -2.15
N GLU A 74 -1.41 -11.01 -2.19
CA GLU A 74 -2.64 -10.51 -1.55
C GLU A 74 -2.69 -10.74 -0.02
N PRO A 75 -1.62 -10.35 0.74
CA PRO A 75 -1.67 -10.44 2.19
C PRO A 75 -2.77 -9.53 2.74
N GLU A 76 -3.33 -9.86 3.91
CA GLU A 76 -4.22 -8.94 4.61
C GLU A 76 -3.51 -7.68 5.07
N GLN A 77 -2.21 -7.76 5.35
CA GLN A 77 -1.37 -6.63 5.71
C GLN A 77 0.01 -6.76 5.07
N LEU A 78 0.50 -5.68 4.48
CA LEU A 78 1.84 -5.56 3.90
C LEU A 78 2.60 -4.49 4.67
N GLN A 79 3.62 -4.89 5.42
CA GLN A 79 4.47 -3.97 6.17
C GLN A 79 5.73 -3.65 5.39
N LEU A 80 5.99 -2.36 5.21
CA LEU A 80 7.26 -1.87 4.71
C LEU A 80 8.09 -1.37 5.89
N GLY A 81 9.16 -2.08 6.21
CA GLY A 81 10.12 -1.67 7.23
C GLY A 81 11.37 -1.07 6.60
N PHE A 82 12.16 -0.42 7.44
CA PHE A 82 13.48 0.12 7.07
C PHE A 82 14.54 -0.53 7.94
N LEU A 83 15.68 -0.85 7.31
CA LEU A 83 16.79 -1.49 8.01
C LEU A 83 17.20 -0.70 9.25
N LYS A 84 17.32 -1.38 10.38
CA LYS A 84 17.83 -0.82 11.63
C LYS A 84 19.20 -1.43 11.94
N VAL A 85 20.21 -0.57 12.07
CA VAL A 85 21.58 -0.99 12.36
C VAL A 85 21.75 -1.09 13.87
N LEU A 86 21.43 -2.26 14.40
CA LEU A 86 21.48 -2.51 15.83
C LEU A 86 22.91 -2.88 16.26
N LYS A 87 23.32 -2.39 17.42
CA LYS A 87 24.63 -2.70 18.01
C LYS A 87 24.80 -4.21 18.23
N GLY A 88 25.93 -4.75 17.79
CA GLY A 88 26.24 -6.18 17.85
C GLY A 88 25.56 -7.03 16.77
N SER A 89 24.82 -6.41 15.84
CA SER A 89 24.21 -7.12 14.72
C SER A 89 25.17 -7.32 13.55
N TYR A 90 24.89 -8.31 12.69
CA TYR A 90 25.65 -8.51 11.45
C TYR A 90 25.63 -7.25 10.56
N MET A 91 24.57 -6.47 10.56
CA MET A 91 24.50 -5.23 9.78
C MET A 91 25.44 -4.14 10.29
N GLU A 92 25.77 -4.13 11.58
CA GLU A 92 26.81 -3.23 12.11
C GLU A 92 28.20 -3.58 11.54
N GLU A 93 28.52 -4.87 11.40
CA GLU A 93 29.76 -5.32 10.76
C GLU A 93 29.82 -4.93 9.27
N MET A 94 28.67 -4.85 8.62
CA MET A 94 28.55 -4.55 7.19
C MET A 94 28.55 -3.05 6.85
N ILE A 95 28.60 -2.15 7.85
CA ILE A 95 28.58 -0.69 7.63
C ILE A 95 29.61 -0.25 6.57
N PRO A 96 30.91 -0.61 6.64
CA PRO A 96 31.88 -0.15 5.64
C PRO A 96 31.63 -0.75 4.25
N ALA A 97 31.24 -2.04 4.18
CA ALA A 97 31.05 -2.75 2.91
C ALA A 97 29.82 -2.27 2.15
N CYS A 98 28.77 -1.92 2.88
CA CYS A 98 27.49 -1.46 2.32
C CYS A 98 27.35 0.07 2.31
N GLU A 99 28.35 0.80 2.78
CA GLU A 99 28.32 2.27 2.91
C GLU A 99 27.05 2.75 3.65
N LEU A 100 26.71 2.05 4.75
CA LEU A 100 25.49 2.33 5.50
C LEU A 100 25.61 3.66 6.24
N LEU A 101 24.74 4.60 5.90
CA LEU A 101 24.49 5.77 6.72
C LEU A 101 23.15 5.55 7.46
N TYR A 102 23.14 5.72 8.77
CA TYR A 102 21.98 5.48 9.62
C TYR A 102 21.90 6.48 10.76
N SER A 103 20.73 6.63 11.37
CA SER A 103 20.53 7.50 12.53
C SER A 103 21.35 7.01 13.73
N SER A 104 22.11 7.91 14.36
CA SER A 104 22.88 7.61 15.58
C SER A 104 21.98 7.47 16.83
N SER A 105 20.71 7.83 16.73
CA SER A 105 19.70 7.69 17.78
C SER A 105 18.68 6.59 17.45
N PRO A 106 18.04 5.98 18.45
CA PRO A 106 16.96 5.04 18.20
C PRO A 106 15.88 5.63 17.27
N PRO A 107 15.37 4.85 16.33
CA PRO A 107 15.52 3.39 16.17
C PRO A 107 16.74 2.94 15.33
N TYR A 108 17.76 3.76 15.12
CA TYR A 108 18.99 3.45 14.34
C TYR A 108 18.69 3.08 12.89
N GLU A 109 17.72 3.75 12.32
CA GLU A 109 17.21 3.47 11.00
C GLU A 109 18.15 3.97 9.90
N VAL A 110 18.24 3.19 8.81
CA VAL A 110 19.03 3.52 7.64
C VAL A 110 18.56 4.82 6.98
N LEU A 111 19.51 5.64 6.55
CA LEU A 111 19.30 6.88 5.81
C LEU A 111 19.74 6.75 4.35
N SER A 112 20.80 5.99 4.09
CA SER A 112 21.24 5.62 2.75
C SER A 112 22.14 4.38 2.80
N THR A 113 22.31 3.75 1.65
CA THR A 113 23.20 2.62 1.43
C THR A 113 23.96 2.81 0.13
N ARG A 114 24.91 1.92 -0.20
CA ARG A 114 25.55 1.89 -1.53
C ARG A 114 24.53 1.81 -2.67
N TRP A 115 23.36 1.22 -2.46
CA TRP A 115 22.36 0.93 -3.50
C TRP A 115 21.10 1.82 -3.43
N LEU A 116 20.88 2.51 -2.31
CA LEU A 116 19.75 3.42 -2.09
C LEU A 116 20.26 4.78 -1.62
N SER A 117 19.92 5.82 -2.34
CA SER A 117 20.15 7.20 -1.91
C SER A 117 19.21 7.60 -0.76
N TYR A 118 19.53 8.71 -0.10
CA TYR A 118 18.63 9.28 0.89
C TYR A 118 17.28 9.71 0.28
N GLY A 119 17.30 10.18 -0.96
CA GLY A 119 16.08 10.50 -1.71
C GLY A 119 15.19 9.28 -1.93
N ASP A 120 15.79 8.13 -2.31
CA ASP A 120 15.06 6.87 -2.47
C ASP A 120 14.42 6.43 -1.15
N ILE A 121 15.14 6.53 -0.03
CA ILE A 121 14.59 6.20 1.29
C ILE A 121 13.39 7.08 1.65
N LEU A 122 13.46 8.38 1.37
CA LEU A 122 12.33 9.29 1.62
C LEU A 122 11.10 8.94 0.75
N GLU A 123 11.33 8.58 -0.50
CA GLU A 123 10.25 8.17 -1.40
C GLU A 123 9.62 6.84 -0.96
N LEU A 124 10.45 5.86 -0.57
CA LEU A 124 9.96 4.60 0.00
C LEU A 124 9.15 4.79 1.28
N LYS A 125 9.51 5.77 2.13
CA LYS A 125 8.73 6.15 3.31
C LYS A 125 7.38 6.75 2.96
N ALA A 126 7.34 7.57 1.93
CA ALA A 126 6.08 8.14 1.47
C ALA A 126 5.16 7.04 0.89
N VAL A 127 5.72 6.06 0.17
CA VAL A 127 4.96 4.88 -0.30
C VAL A 127 4.48 4.02 0.88
N GLU A 128 5.32 3.81 1.89
CA GLU A 128 4.96 3.08 3.11
C GLU A 128 3.75 3.72 3.81
N GLU A 129 3.75 5.05 3.98
CA GLU A 129 2.62 5.79 4.54
C GLU A 129 1.33 5.53 3.75
N MET A 130 1.38 5.52 2.43
CA MET A 130 0.21 5.25 1.59
C MET A 130 -0.28 3.80 1.71
N VAL A 131 0.63 2.84 1.80
CA VAL A 131 0.28 1.43 2.04
C VAL A 131 -0.42 1.27 3.39
N GLU A 132 0.11 1.90 4.45
CA GLU A 132 -0.48 1.84 5.78
C GLU A 132 -1.88 2.48 5.82
N VAL A 133 -2.01 3.67 5.23
CA VAL A 133 -3.26 4.44 5.24
C VAL A 133 -4.34 3.78 4.38
N TYR A 134 -4.00 3.26 3.21
CA TYR A 134 -4.98 2.85 2.21
C TYR A 134 -5.13 1.33 2.08
N TYR A 135 -4.04 0.57 2.10
CA TYR A 135 -4.09 -0.88 1.98
C TYR A 135 -4.33 -1.57 3.33
N ASN A 136 -3.44 -1.32 4.30
CA ASN A 136 -3.47 -2.01 5.60
C ASN A 136 -4.70 -1.66 6.43
N SER A 137 -5.26 -0.46 6.28
CA SER A 137 -6.50 -0.06 6.94
C SER A 137 -7.72 -0.88 6.52
N ARG A 138 -7.67 -1.57 5.38
CA ARG A 138 -8.79 -2.31 4.76
C ARG A 138 -10.05 -1.46 4.57
N GLN A 139 -9.88 -0.14 4.59
CA GLN A 139 -10.96 0.82 4.44
C GLN A 139 -11.38 1.01 2.97
N PHE A 140 -10.45 0.80 2.02
CA PHE A 140 -10.56 1.20 0.62
C PHE A 140 -10.40 0.03 -0.36
N THR A 141 -10.94 -1.15 -0.06
CA THR A 141 -10.70 -2.36 -0.85
C THR A 141 -11.22 -2.25 -2.28
N CYS A 142 -12.45 -1.79 -2.48
CA CYS A 142 -13.05 -1.61 -3.80
C CYS A 142 -12.37 -0.45 -4.56
N THR A 143 -12.05 0.62 -3.85
CA THR A 143 -11.41 1.81 -4.41
C THR A 143 -10.00 1.49 -4.91
N LEU A 144 -9.18 0.77 -4.13
CA LEU A 144 -7.84 0.37 -4.54
C LEU A 144 -7.87 -0.62 -5.72
N GLU A 145 -8.83 -1.54 -5.76
CA GLU A 145 -9.00 -2.44 -6.90
C GLU A 145 -9.30 -1.67 -8.18
N GLN A 146 -10.16 -0.65 -8.11
CA GLN A 146 -10.46 0.21 -9.25
C GLN A 146 -9.24 1.09 -9.62
N LEU A 147 -8.57 1.70 -8.63
CA LEU A 147 -7.41 2.55 -8.84
C LEU A 147 -6.26 1.77 -9.47
N ARG A 148 -6.04 0.53 -9.03
CA ARG A 148 -4.98 -0.35 -9.52
C ARG A 148 -5.02 -0.54 -11.05
N GLN A 149 -6.19 -0.44 -11.68
CA GLN A 149 -6.35 -0.61 -13.12
C GLN A 149 -5.76 0.54 -13.95
N GLU A 150 -5.46 1.68 -13.31
CA GLU A 150 -4.91 2.86 -13.98
C GLU A 150 -3.37 2.86 -14.02
N PHE A 151 -2.71 1.89 -13.37
CA PHE A 151 -1.26 1.81 -13.24
C PHE A 151 -0.72 0.46 -13.71
N ASP A 152 0.50 0.44 -14.24
CA ASP A 152 1.15 -0.79 -14.69
C ASP A 152 1.49 -1.70 -13.50
N THR A 153 1.88 -1.12 -12.36
CA THR A 153 2.23 -1.87 -11.16
C THR A 153 1.56 -1.33 -9.89
N PRO A 154 1.36 -2.18 -8.85
CA PRO A 154 0.89 -1.71 -7.54
C PRO A 154 1.80 -0.65 -6.93
N TYR A 155 3.12 -0.80 -7.08
CA TYR A 155 4.06 0.18 -6.55
C TYR A 155 3.83 1.58 -7.13
N GLU A 156 3.64 1.68 -8.45
CA GLU A 156 3.37 2.96 -9.13
C GLU A 156 2.07 3.61 -8.66
N MET A 157 1.05 2.81 -8.37
CA MET A 157 -0.20 3.31 -7.79
C MET A 157 0.05 3.99 -6.43
N PHE A 158 0.81 3.36 -5.53
CA PHE A 158 1.11 3.97 -4.23
C PHE A 158 2.11 5.13 -4.34
N LEU A 159 3.01 5.09 -5.31
CA LEU A 159 3.92 6.20 -5.60
C LEU A 159 3.15 7.44 -6.09
N ASP A 160 2.17 7.28 -6.95
CA ASP A 160 1.30 8.37 -7.41
C ASP A 160 0.50 8.98 -6.25
N LEU A 161 -0.09 8.14 -5.39
CA LEU A 161 -0.74 8.59 -4.16
C LEU A 161 0.19 9.39 -3.26
N ALA A 162 1.43 8.91 -3.06
CA ALA A 162 2.44 9.61 -2.28
C ALA A 162 2.81 10.96 -2.89
N GLY A 163 2.98 11.01 -4.21
CA GLY A 163 3.22 12.24 -4.95
C GLY A 163 2.07 13.25 -4.84
N PHE A 164 0.83 12.77 -4.90
CA PHE A 164 -0.36 13.58 -4.68
C PHE A 164 -0.40 14.17 -3.26
N TYR A 165 -0.11 13.35 -2.24
CA TYR A 165 -0.02 13.80 -0.85
C TYR A 165 1.05 14.87 -0.66
N GLN A 166 2.22 14.67 -1.25
CA GLN A 166 3.31 15.65 -1.20
C GLN A 166 2.90 16.97 -1.90
N LYS A 167 2.31 16.89 -3.09
CA LYS A 167 1.84 18.04 -3.86
C LYS A 167 0.82 18.89 -3.09
N LYS A 168 -0.08 18.24 -2.35
CA LYS A 168 -1.16 18.88 -1.58
C LYS A 168 -0.76 19.26 -0.14
N GLY A 169 0.42 18.83 0.31
CA GLY A 169 0.86 19.05 1.70
C GLY A 169 0.09 18.22 2.72
N TYR A 170 -0.40 17.05 2.34
CA TYR A 170 -1.16 16.14 3.21
C TYR A 170 -0.28 15.18 4.01
N GLY A 171 0.99 14.97 3.58
CA GLY A 171 1.94 14.09 4.26
C GLY A 171 2.27 14.54 5.68
N GLY A 172 2.48 13.58 6.58
CA GLY A 172 2.81 13.86 7.98
C GLY A 172 1.67 14.45 8.82
N VAL A 173 0.44 14.52 8.28
CA VAL A 173 -0.76 15.02 8.96
C VAL A 173 -1.76 13.89 9.14
N ASN A 174 -2.31 13.75 10.35
CA ASN A 174 -3.35 12.78 10.61
C ASN A 174 -4.68 13.22 10.00
N HIS A 175 -5.13 12.50 9.01
CA HIS A 175 -6.44 12.68 8.39
C HIS A 175 -7.49 11.77 9.04
N SER A 176 -8.71 12.29 9.25
CA SER A 176 -9.82 11.46 9.70
C SER A 176 -10.17 10.42 8.63
N ARG A 177 -10.84 9.33 9.05
CA ARG A 177 -11.28 8.28 8.12
C ARG A 177 -12.10 8.86 6.98
N LEU A 178 -13.01 9.79 7.25
CA LEU A 178 -13.85 10.44 6.22
C LEU A 178 -13.04 11.36 5.30
N ALA A 179 -12.08 12.11 5.86
CA ALA A 179 -11.21 12.98 5.06
C ALA A 179 -10.40 12.19 4.01
N ARG A 180 -10.02 10.94 4.31
CA ARG A 180 -9.31 10.07 3.36
C ARG A 180 -10.12 9.74 2.11
N TYR A 181 -11.46 9.62 2.23
CA TYR A 181 -12.33 9.46 1.06
C TYR A 181 -12.38 10.72 0.20
N GLU A 182 -12.44 11.90 0.82
CA GLU A 182 -12.41 13.18 0.07
C GLU A 182 -11.07 13.38 -0.63
N ILE A 183 -9.95 13.00 0.00
CA ILE A 183 -8.60 13.06 -0.60
C ILE A 183 -8.51 12.15 -1.83
N LEU A 184 -9.00 10.90 -1.73
CA LEU A 184 -9.02 9.98 -2.87
C LEU A 184 -9.93 10.49 -4.00
N TRP A 185 -11.05 11.12 -3.65
CA TRP A 185 -11.89 11.74 -4.67
C TRP A 185 -11.21 12.92 -5.36
N GLU A 186 -10.53 13.78 -4.62
CA GLU A 186 -9.75 14.90 -5.17
C GLU A 186 -8.64 14.41 -6.11
N GLN A 187 -7.91 13.33 -5.74
CA GLN A 187 -6.94 12.70 -6.62
C GLN A 187 -7.58 12.18 -7.91
N ALA A 188 -8.72 11.51 -7.81
CA ALA A 188 -9.45 10.98 -8.97
C ALA A 188 -9.92 12.13 -9.90
N GLU A 189 -10.37 13.25 -9.37
CA GLU A 189 -10.74 14.42 -10.16
C GLU A 189 -9.54 14.98 -10.93
N GLU A 190 -8.36 15.06 -10.33
CA GLU A 190 -7.14 15.47 -11.04
C GLU A 190 -6.73 14.42 -12.09
N MET A 191 -6.73 13.13 -11.74
CA MET A 191 -6.33 12.05 -12.65
C MET A 191 -7.21 11.95 -13.90
N PHE A 192 -8.53 12.13 -13.75
CA PHE A 192 -9.50 12.01 -14.82
C PHE A 192 -9.93 13.35 -15.42
N SER A 193 -9.32 14.48 -15.04
CA SER A 193 -9.64 15.82 -15.56
C SER A 193 -9.17 16.04 -17.00
N ASP A 194 -8.14 15.29 -17.43
CA ASP A 194 -7.62 15.42 -18.79
C ASP A 194 -8.56 14.71 -19.77
N GLY A 195 -9.43 15.50 -20.43
CA GLY A 195 -10.43 15.06 -21.41
C GLY A 195 -9.85 14.45 -22.70
N SER A 196 -8.54 14.24 -22.80
CA SER A 196 -7.89 13.53 -23.90
C SER A 196 -8.15 12.01 -23.90
N ARG A 197 -8.62 11.48 -22.76
CA ARG A 197 -8.99 10.05 -22.61
C ARG A 197 -10.47 9.88 -22.92
N THR A 198 -10.80 9.17 -23.99
CA THR A 198 -12.18 8.82 -24.42
C THR A 198 -13.01 8.12 -23.32
N ASP A 199 -12.38 7.60 -22.29
CA ASP A 199 -12.99 6.85 -21.19
C ASP A 199 -12.93 7.56 -19.82
N ALA A 200 -12.40 8.78 -19.74
CA ALA A 200 -12.13 9.46 -18.46
C ALA A 200 -13.38 9.62 -17.58
N GLU A 201 -14.51 10.03 -18.19
CA GLU A 201 -15.76 10.20 -17.44
C GLU A 201 -16.29 8.85 -16.91
N ARG A 202 -16.27 7.80 -17.73
CA ARG A 202 -16.68 6.47 -17.30
C ARG A 202 -15.82 5.93 -16.17
N LYS A 203 -14.49 6.09 -16.25
CA LYS A 203 -13.55 5.67 -15.22
C LYS A 203 -13.74 6.45 -13.93
N ARG A 204 -13.94 7.77 -14.02
CA ARG A 204 -14.26 8.60 -12.86
C ARG A 204 -15.55 8.15 -12.17
N GLU A 205 -16.58 7.80 -12.93
CA GLU A 205 -17.82 7.29 -12.37
C GLU A 205 -17.66 5.91 -11.71
N GLN A 206 -16.90 5.01 -12.32
CA GLN A 206 -16.56 3.70 -11.71
C GLN A 206 -15.76 3.86 -10.41
N TYR A 207 -14.78 4.77 -10.40
CA TYR A 207 -14.01 5.10 -9.20
C TYR A 207 -14.92 5.67 -8.09
N ARG A 208 -15.82 6.59 -8.43
CA ARG A 208 -16.81 7.13 -7.50
C ARG A 208 -17.68 6.03 -6.90
N ASP A 209 -18.15 5.09 -7.71
CA ASP A 209 -18.98 3.99 -7.25
C ASP A 209 -18.24 3.06 -6.31
N ALA A 210 -16.95 2.76 -6.59
CA ALA A 210 -16.09 2.00 -5.71
C ALA A 210 -15.87 2.72 -4.37
N LEU A 211 -15.55 4.02 -4.42
CA LEU A 211 -15.35 4.86 -3.23
C LEU A 211 -16.62 4.94 -2.36
N MET A 212 -17.78 5.10 -2.99
CA MET A 212 -19.08 5.08 -2.30
C MET A 212 -19.39 3.72 -1.67
N THR A 213 -19.01 2.63 -2.36
CA THR A 213 -19.20 1.28 -1.86
C THR A 213 -18.39 1.06 -0.58
N ASP A 214 -17.09 1.39 -0.61
CA ASP A 214 -16.23 1.29 0.58
C ASP A 214 -16.76 2.16 1.72
N LEU A 215 -17.18 3.40 1.42
CA LEU A 215 -17.69 4.34 2.41
C LEU A 215 -18.92 3.77 3.14
N TYR A 216 -19.92 3.28 2.41
CA TYR A 216 -21.14 2.76 3.03
C TYR A 216 -20.98 1.39 3.70
N LEU A 217 -20.02 0.57 3.25
CA LEU A 217 -19.70 -0.70 3.89
C LEU A 217 -18.88 -0.54 5.18
N ARG A 218 -18.10 0.54 5.30
CA ARG A 218 -17.09 0.69 6.35
C ARG A 218 -17.39 1.78 7.37
N GLU A 219 -18.19 2.79 6.99
CA GLU A 219 -18.42 3.97 7.80
C GLU A 219 -19.90 4.17 8.13
N ASN A 220 -20.17 4.51 9.38
CA ASN A 220 -21.52 4.89 9.80
C ASN A 220 -21.71 6.41 9.60
N ILE A 221 -21.94 6.82 8.36
CA ILE A 221 -22.13 8.23 8.01
C ILE A 221 -23.58 8.68 8.20
N LYS A 222 -23.75 9.89 8.74
CA LYS A 222 -25.06 10.53 8.93
C LYS A 222 -25.39 11.53 7.82
N SER A 223 -24.37 12.02 7.12
CA SER A 223 -24.51 12.98 6.02
C SER A 223 -23.91 12.41 4.74
N ARG A 224 -24.46 12.85 3.64
CA ARG A 224 -24.01 12.47 2.32
C ARG A 224 -22.66 13.13 2.01
N PRO A 225 -21.65 12.40 1.47
CA PRO A 225 -20.37 13.00 1.09
C PRO A 225 -20.55 13.92 -0.14
N SER A 226 -19.60 14.84 -0.32
CA SER A 226 -19.60 15.82 -1.42
C SER A 226 -19.60 15.17 -2.80
N PHE A 227 -18.89 14.06 -2.93
CA PHE A 227 -18.76 13.30 -4.19
C PHE A 227 -19.94 12.35 -4.50
N ALA A 228 -20.92 12.24 -3.61
CA ALA A 228 -22.04 11.33 -3.84
C ALA A 228 -22.94 11.81 -5.00
N ARG A 229 -23.38 10.86 -5.84
CA ARG A 229 -24.30 11.16 -6.95
C ARG A 229 -25.60 11.74 -6.45
N GLU A 230 -26.18 12.70 -7.17
CA GLU A 230 -27.52 13.18 -6.87
C GLU A 230 -28.56 12.05 -7.04
N LEU A 231 -29.34 11.80 -5.98
CA LEU A 231 -30.39 10.79 -5.99
C LEU A 231 -31.63 11.21 -6.79
N SER A 232 -31.76 12.49 -7.12
CA SER A 232 -32.88 13.03 -7.90
C SER A 232 -33.10 12.30 -9.23
N ARG A 233 -32.01 11.87 -9.88
CA ARG A 233 -32.03 11.09 -11.12
C ARG A 233 -32.55 9.66 -10.96
N PHE A 234 -32.53 9.11 -9.75
CA PHE A 234 -32.93 7.73 -9.45
C PHE A 234 -34.18 7.65 -8.59
N LYS A 235 -34.84 8.80 -8.32
CA LYS A 235 -35.97 8.88 -7.39
C LYS A 235 -37.09 7.95 -7.76
N GLU A 236 -37.43 7.88 -9.03
CA GLU A 236 -38.54 7.00 -9.52
C GLU A 236 -38.13 5.52 -9.41
N GLN A 237 -36.86 5.16 -9.71
CA GLN A 237 -36.38 3.80 -9.60
C GLN A 237 -36.29 3.35 -8.13
N ILE A 238 -35.85 4.24 -7.24
CA ILE A 238 -35.79 3.97 -5.79
C ILE A 238 -37.22 3.77 -5.24
N LEU A 239 -38.15 4.61 -5.64
CA LEU A 239 -39.57 4.50 -5.21
C LEU A 239 -40.21 3.21 -5.71
N SER A 240 -39.89 2.75 -6.92
CA SER A 240 -40.38 1.47 -7.44
C SER A 240 -39.81 0.24 -6.67
N LEU A 241 -38.63 0.34 -6.08
CA LEU A 241 -37.98 -0.72 -5.28
C LEU A 241 -38.55 -0.76 -3.83
N ILE A 242 -39.02 0.37 -3.31
CA ILE A 242 -39.55 0.47 -1.94
C ILE A 242 -41.03 0.00 -1.91
N HIS A 243 -41.74 -0.01 -3.06
CA HIS A 243 -43.14 -0.43 -3.18
C HIS A 243 -43.31 -1.91 -3.58
N ILE A 244 -42.22 -2.74 -3.52
CA ILE A 244 -42.29 -4.19 -3.58
C ILE A 244 -42.30 -4.75 -2.16
#